data_3c01c6a21606f78ca4d25f0321bc7b6b
#
_entry.id   3c01c6a21606f78ca4d25f0321bc7b6b
#
_cell.length_a   1.000
_cell.length_b   1.000
_cell.length_c   1.000
_cell.angle_alpha   90.00
_cell.angle_beta   90.00
_cell.angle_gamma   90.00
#
_symmetry.space_group_name_H-M   'P 1'
#
loop_
_entity.id
_entity.type
_entity.pdbx_description
1 polymer ?
#
loop_
_entity_poly.entity_id
_entity_poly.type
_entity_poly.pdbx_seq_one_letter_code
_entity_poly.pdbx_strand_id
1 'polypeptide(L)'
;MIHIVSPDNHHLYEELMEQAYRLRHRVFVEEKKWMDLAKPDGREIDQFDNEHAIHMLYIDGGKVLGYQRMLPSTRPHLLSDVLPHLCEDVLPTGEHIWEWTRYCVEPAHRERGRTLSPVANTLLSGIVECGLESGVETIIIQMNPLWLLRLVQLHFRVMPLGLPQQVGGEDVVAVTASFDRRTLARLQEMRGDRQRVLAEPEKPVHRLAS
;
A
#
# COMPACT_ATOMS: atom_id res chain seq x y z
N MET A 1 14.58 2.73 2.80
CA MET A 1 13.59 3.72 3.27
C MET A 1 12.37 3.73 2.36
N ILE A 2 11.26 4.32 2.80
CA ILE A 2 10.06 4.48 1.97
C ILE A 2 10.09 5.83 1.27
N HIS A 3 10.09 5.82 -0.04
CA HIS A 3 9.93 7.03 -0.85
C HIS A 3 8.46 7.20 -1.26
N ILE A 4 7.94 8.40 -1.06
CA ILE A 4 6.58 8.75 -1.47
C ILE A 4 6.65 9.39 -2.85
N VAL A 5 5.94 8.80 -3.79
CA VAL A 5 5.82 9.31 -5.16
C VAL A 5 4.40 9.77 -5.40
N SER A 6 4.26 11.03 -5.73
CA SER A 6 3.03 11.73 -6.08
C SER A 6 3.16 12.34 -7.48
N PRO A 7 2.10 12.91 -8.05
CA PRO A 7 2.19 13.59 -9.34
C PRO A 7 3.27 14.67 -9.39
N ASP A 8 3.49 15.37 -8.28
CA ASP A 8 4.44 16.49 -8.22
C ASP A 8 5.90 16.08 -8.40
N ASN A 9 6.25 14.87 -7.96
CA ASN A 9 7.63 14.35 -7.99
C ASN A 9 7.81 13.08 -8.83
N HIS A 10 6.77 12.60 -9.50
CA HIS A 10 6.81 11.35 -10.28
C HIS A 10 7.97 11.33 -11.30
N HIS A 11 8.24 12.49 -11.93
CA HIS A 11 9.33 12.67 -12.89
C HIS A 11 10.73 12.39 -12.34
N LEU A 12 10.91 12.41 -11.01
CA LEU A 12 12.17 12.07 -10.34
C LEU A 12 12.32 10.55 -10.11
N TYR A 13 11.23 9.79 -10.27
CA TYR A 13 11.15 8.37 -9.90
C TYR A 13 10.83 7.43 -11.08
N GLU A 14 10.92 7.89 -12.33
CA GLU A 14 10.48 7.12 -13.52
C GLU A 14 11.08 5.71 -13.56
N GLU A 15 12.39 5.56 -13.36
CA GLU A 15 13.05 4.25 -13.36
C GLU A 15 12.62 3.36 -12.18
N LEU A 16 12.39 3.96 -11.01
CA LEU A 16 11.95 3.24 -9.82
C LEU A 16 10.47 2.85 -9.91
N MET A 17 9.64 3.68 -10.53
CA MET A 17 8.25 3.35 -10.84
C MET A 17 8.16 2.20 -11.87
N GLU A 18 9.04 2.19 -12.86
CA GLU A 18 9.14 1.05 -13.79
C GLU A 18 9.48 -0.25 -13.05
N GLN A 19 10.44 -0.22 -12.10
CA GLN A 19 10.73 -1.37 -11.24
C GLN A 19 9.52 -1.78 -10.41
N ALA A 20 8.77 -0.82 -9.85
CA ALA A 20 7.57 -1.07 -9.06
C ALA A 20 6.48 -1.75 -9.87
N TYR A 21 6.20 -1.30 -11.09
CA TYR A 21 5.20 -1.92 -11.99
C TYR A 21 5.59 -3.35 -12.38
N ARG A 22 6.88 -3.63 -12.56
CA ARG A 22 7.38 -4.99 -12.81
C ARG A 22 7.32 -5.86 -11.56
N LEU A 23 7.59 -5.32 -10.38
CA LEU A 23 7.40 -6.03 -9.12
C LEU A 23 5.93 -6.41 -8.94
N ARG A 24 5.01 -5.49 -9.19
CA ARG A 24 3.56 -5.74 -9.13
C ARG A 24 3.15 -6.84 -10.11
N HIS A 25 3.67 -6.82 -11.35
CA HIS A 25 3.40 -7.88 -12.34
C HIS A 25 3.86 -9.26 -11.83
N ARG A 26 5.10 -9.37 -11.34
CA ARG A 26 5.58 -10.64 -10.78
C ARG A 26 4.68 -11.16 -9.66
N VAL A 27 4.27 -10.27 -8.74
CA VAL A 27 3.50 -10.67 -7.57
C VAL A 27 2.03 -10.95 -7.92
N PHE A 28 1.37 -10.06 -8.64
CA PHE A 28 -0.08 -10.17 -8.84
C PHE A 28 -0.43 -11.02 -10.07
N VAL A 29 0.34 -10.93 -11.16
CA VAL A 29 0.06 -11.70 -12.38
C VAL A 29 0.74 -13.07 -12.34
N GLU A 30 2.06 -13.12 -12.09
CA GLU A 30 2.79 -14.37 -12.21
C GLU A 30 2.58 -15.31 -11.03
N GLU A 31 2.60 -14.80 -9.77
CA GLU A 31 2.43 -15.62 -8.57
C GLU A 31 0.96 -15.81 -8.18
N LYS A 32 0.20 -14.71 -8.03
CA LYS A 32 -1.22 -14.77 -7.62
C LYS A 32 -2.17 -15.18 -8.75
N LYS A 33 -1.68 -15.22 -9.99
CA LYS A 33 -2.46 -15.61 -11.17
C LYS A 33 -3.68 -14.72 -11.45
N TRP A 34 -3.59 -13.44 -11.11
CA TRP A 34 -4.63 -12.46 -11.46
C TRP A 34 -4.48 -12.05 -12.93
N MET A 35 -4.87 -12.96 -13.82
CA MET A 35 -4.61 -12.85 -15.27
C MET A 35 -5.31 -11.66 -15.93
N ASP A 36 -6.41 -11.16 -15.38
CA ASP A 36 -7.09 -9.96 -15.84
C ASP A 36 -6.23 -8.69 -15.75
N LEU A 37 -5.18 -8.72 -14.92
CA LEU A 37 -4.20 -7.64 -14.78
C LEU A 37 -2.99 -7.79 -15.73
N ALA A 38 -2.90 -8.90 -16.46
CA ALA A 38 -1.76 -9.19 -17.33
C ALA A 38 -1.68 -8.22 -18.51
N LYS A 39 -0.50 -7.67 -18.76
CA LYS A 39 -0.20 -6.85 -19.94
C LYS A 39 1.03 -7.40 -20.66
N PRO A 40 1.09 -7.26 -22.02
CA PRO A 40 2.18 -7.83 -22.82
C PRO A 40 3.58 -7.26 -22.49
N ASP A 41 3.63 -6.07 -21.91
CA ASP A 41 4.88 -5.38 -21.57
C ASP A 41 5.48 -5.79 -20.22
N GLY A 42 4.82 -6.72 -19.49
CA GLY A 42 5.28 -7.23 -18.20
C GLY A 42 5.18 -6.21 -17.06
N ARG A 43 4.26 -5.23 -17.18
CA ARG A 43 3.93 -4.25 -16.15
C ARG A 43 2.51 -4.49 -15.64
N GLU A 44 2.28 -4.31 -14.35
CA GLU A 44 0.93 -4.23 -13.80
C GLU A 44 0.64 -2.75 -13.48
N ILE A 45 -0.26 -2.15 -14.25
CA ILE A 45 -0.72 -0.78 -14.14
C ILE A 45 -2.23 -0.82 -14.36
N ASP A 46 -3.02 -0.23 -13.48
CA ASP A 46 -4.47 -0.15 -13.58
C ASP A 46 -4.99 1.30 -13.73
N GLN A 47 -6.30 1.47 -13.83
CA GLN A 47 -6.94 2.78 -13.96
C GLN A 47 -6.77 3.69 -12.75
N PHE A 48 -6.35 3.15 -11.62
CA PHE A 48 -6.13 3.89 -10.38
C PHE A 48 -4.66 4.34 -10.23
N ASP A 49 -3.78 4.03 -11.18
CA ASP A 49 -2.43 4.60 -11.25
C ASP A 49 -2.48 5.95 -11.99
N ASN A 50 -3.20 6.90 -11.42
CA ASN A 50 -3.49 8.22 -11.98
C ASN A 50 -2.95 9.34 -11.07
N GLU A 51 -3.29 10.60 -11.40
CA GLU A 51 -2.86 11.79 -10.69
C GLU A 51 -3.36 11.92 -9.25
N HIS A 52 -4.18 11.01 -8.77
CA HIS A 52 -4.65 10.98 -7.37
C HIS A 52 -3.94 9.92 -6.53
N ALA A 53 -3.18 9.05 -7.18
CA ALA A 53 -2.48 7.97 -6.51
C ALA A 53 -1.22 8.46 -5.78
N ILE A 54 -1.04 7.98 -4.57
CA ILE A 54 0.22 8.09 -3.83
C ILE A 54 0.88 6.72 -3.82
N HIS A 55 2.04 6.63 -4.45
CA HIS A 55 2.83 5.41 -4.50
C HIS A 55 3.89 5.45 -3.39
N MET A 56 4.07 4.36 -2.69
CA MET A 56 5.05 4.23 -1.62
C MET A 56 6.01 3.09 -1.98
N LEU A 57 7.27 3.43 -2.24
CA LEU A 57 8.29 2.50 -2.66
C LEU A 57 9.30 2.26 -1.53
N TYR A 58 9.45 1.00 -1.10
CA TYR A 58 10.61 0.65 -0.27
C TYR A 58 11.82 0.44 -1.18
N ILE A 59 12.79 1.32 -1.02
CA ILE A 59 14.00 1.34 -1.84
C ILE A 59 15.22 0.98 -0.98
N ASP A 60 16.02 0.03 -1.46
CA ASP A 60 17.30 -0.33 -0.88
C ASP A 60 18.33 -0.62 -1.99
N GLY A 61 19.51 -0.02 -1.90
CA GLY A 61 20.57 -0.17 -2.91
C GLY A 61 20.13 0.18 -4.34
N GLY A 62 19.22 1.16 -4.51
CA GLY A 62 18.69 1.56 -5.82
C GLY A 62 17.66 0.60 -6.42
N LYS A 63 17.17 -0.37 -5.62
CA LYS A 63 16.17 -1.34 -6.05
C LYS A 63 14.88 -1.19 -5.26
N VAL A 64 13.75 -1.33 -5.95
CA VAL A 64 12.43 -1.40 -5.31
C VAL A 64 12.20 -2.81 -4.81
N LEU A 65 12.22 -2.99 -3.48
CA LEU A 65 12.01 -4.27 -2.81
C LEU A 65 10.61 -4.42 -2.21
N GLY A 66 9.83 -3.34 -2.22
CA GLY A 66 8.46 -3.36 -1.75
C GLY A 66 7.68 -2.17 -2.30
N TYR A 67 6.39 -2.35 -2.43
CA TYR A 67 5.49 -1.35 -3.01
C TYR A 67 4.12 -1.41 -2.34
N GLN A 68 3.47 -0.28 -2.29
CA GLN A 68 2.06 -0.13 -1.94
C GLN A 68 1.51 1.18 -2.50
N ARG A 69 0.18 1.26 -2.64
CA ARG A 69 -0.49 2.44 -3.17
C ARG A 69 -1.61 2.88 -2.24
N MET A 70 -1.75 4.19 -2.10
CA MET A 70 -2.83 4.85 -1.38
C MET A 70 -3.68 5.66 -2.37
N LEU A 71 -5.00 5.56 -2.25
CA LEU A 71 -5.99 6.26 -3.06
C LEU A 71 -6.96 7.02 -2.15
N PRO A 72 -7.30 8.29 -2.42
CA PRO A 72 -8.30 9.02 -1.63
C PRO A 72 -9.69 8.41 -1.84
N SER A 73 -10.44 8.15 -0.75
CA SER A 73 -11.79 7.57 -0.85
C SER A 73 -12.84 8.54 -1.44
N THR A 74 -12.48 9.81 -1.61
CA THR A 74 -13.31 10.82 -2.27
C THR A 74 -13.24 10.76 -3.80
N ARG A 75 -12.46 9.85 -4.36
CA ARG A 75 -12.26 9.60 -5.79
C ARG A 75 -12.55 8.14 -6.11
N PRO A 76 -12.73 7.78 -7.40
CA PRO A 76 -12.83 6.39 -7.83
C PRO A 76 -11.67 5.55 -7.31
N HIS A 77 -11.97 4.43 -6.68
CA HIS A 77 -11.00 3.51 -6.10
C HIS A 77 -11.46 2.05 -6.21
N LEU A 78 -10.65 1.08 -5.83
CA LEU A 78 -10.91 -0.34 -6.09
C LEU A 78 -12.24 -0.81 -5.46
N LEU A 79 -12.50 -0.46 -4.20
CA LEU A 79 -13.75 -0.86 -3.54
C LEU A 79 -14.96 -0.17 -4.16
N SER A 80 -14.88 1.13 -4.53
CA SER A 80 -16.03 1.85 -5.09
C SER A 80 -16.43 1.35 -6.49
N ASP A 81 -15.45 1.07 -7.35
CA ASP A 81 -15.68 0.91 -8.78
C ASP A 81 -15.61 -0.55 -9.26
N VAL A 82 -14.79 -1.38 -8.58
CA VAL A 82 -14.54 -2.76 -9.02
C VAL A 82 -15.14 -3.79 -8.07
N LEU A 83 -15.07 -3.54 -6.76
CA LEU A 83 -15.49 -4.50 -5.73
C LEU A 83 -16.57 -3.95 -4.80
N PRO A 84 -17.59 -3.16 -5.28
CA PRO A 84 -18.58 -2.54 -4.39
C PRO A 84 -19.42 -3.56 -3.63
N HIS A 85 -19.54 -4.77 -4.15
CA HIS A 85 -20.28 -5.88 -3.52
C HIS A 85 -19.65 -6.40 -2.21
N LEU A 86 -18.38 -6.04 -1.92
CA LEU A 86 -17.72 -6.36 -0.66
C LEU A 86 -18.11 -5.43 0.50
N CYS A 87 -18.89 -4.38 0.23
CA CYS A 87 -19.42 -3.46 1.22
C CYS A 87 -20.95 -3.62 1.27
N GLU A 88 -21.48 -4.05 2.44
CA GLU A 88 -22.92 -4.29 2.62
C GLU A 88 -23.68 -3.01 2.97
N ASP A 89 -22.98 -2.03 3.56
CA ASP A 89 -23.55 -0.75 3.97
C ASP A 89 -23.07 0.41 3.08
N VAL A 90 -23.19 1.64 3.59
CA VAL A 90 -22.69 2.83 2.93
C VAL A 90 -21.16 2.79 2.86
N LEU A 91 -20.63 2.99 1.67
CA LEU A 91 -19.18 3.02 1.43
C LEU A 91 -18.52 4.15 2.25
N PRO A 92 -17.52 3.84 3.08
CA PRO A 92 -16.79 4.86 3.83
C PRO A 92 -16.11 5.85 2.89
N THR A 93 -16.39 7.14 3.06
CA THR A 93 -15.85 8.21 2.22
C THR A 93 -15.50 9.42 3.08
N GLY A 94 -14.38 10.07 2.83
CA GLY A 94 -13.95 11.27 3.53
C GLY A 94 -12.50 11.63 3.26
N GLU A 95 -12.11 12.88 3.51
CA GLU A 95 -10.73 13.35 3.30
C GLU A 95 -9.70 12.60 4.17
N HIS A 96 -10.11 12.14 5.35
CA HIS A 96 -9.30 11.37 6.30
C HIS A 96 -9.37 9.86 6.08
N ILE A 97 -10.08 9.40 5.02
CA ILE A 97 -10.22 7.98 4.67
C ILE A 97 -9.58 7.75 3.30
N TRP A 98 -8.62 6.83 3.26
CA TRP A 98 -7.94 6.46 2.02
C TRP A 98 -8.02 4.96 1.79
N GLU A 99 -7.91 4.50 0.56
CA GLU A 99 -7.83 3.07 0.26
C GLU A 99 -6.37 2.64 0.09
N TRP A 100 -6.00 1.55 0.74
CA TRP A 100 -4.68 0.94 0.64
C TRP A 100 -4.72 -0.29 -0.27
N THR A 101 -3.96 -0.24 -1.36
CA THR A 101 -3.95 -1.29 -2.38
C THR A 101 -2.54 -1.67 -2.79
N ARG A 102 -2.44 -2.76 -3.55
CA ARG A 102 -1.21 -3.20 -4.23
C ARG A 102 -0.01 -3.41 -3.30
N TYR A 103 -0.27 -3.72 -2.03
CA TYR A 103 0.80 -4.09 -1.12
C TYR A 103 1.53 -5.34 -1.62
N CYS A 104 2.83 -5.20 -1.90
CA CYS A 104 3.66 -6.31 -2.30
C CYS A 104 5.12 -6.13 -1.87
N VAL A 105 5.78 -7.25 -1.63
CA VAL A 105 7.20 -7.35 -1.25
C VAL A 105 7.88 -8.29 -2.22
N GLU A 106 9.09 -7.95 -2.64
CA GLU A 106 9.93 -8.82 -3.46
C GLU A 106 10.05 -10.21 -2.81
N PRO A 107 9.80 -11.33 -3.53
CA PRO A 107 9.73 -12.67 -2.97
C PRO A 107 10.90 -13.05 -2.07
N ALA A 108 12.12 -12.67 -2.45
CA ALA A 108 13.33 -12.95 -1.65
C ALA A 108 13.38 -12.22 -0.30
N HIS A 109 12.56 -11.17 -0.11
CA HIS A 109 12.51 -10.29 1.06
C HIS A 109 11.22 -10.45 1.89
N ARG A 110 10.41 -11.47 1.59
CA ARG A 110 9.17 -11.77 2.34
C ARG A 110 9.42 -12.48 3.66
N GLU A 111 8.35 -12.60 4.42
CA GLU A 111 8.33 -13.34 5.66
C GLU A 111 8.73 -14.80 5.46
N ARG A 112 9.50 -15.31 6.44
CA ARG A 112 9.72 -16.74 6.61
C ARG A 112 9.09 -17.12 7.95
N GLY A 113 7.89 -17.69 7.90
CA GLY A 113 7.15 -18.10 9.10
C GLY A 113 6.12 -17.06 9.57
N ARG A 114 6.06 -16.82 10.90
CA ARG A 114 4.99 -16.02 11.51
C ARG A 114 5.33 -14.54 11.75
N THR A 115 6.57 -14.13 11.52
CA THR A 115 7.03 -12.76 11.76
C THR A 115 7.03 -11.97 10.45
N LEU A 116 6.68 -10.68 10.53
CA LEU A 116 6.83 -9.78 9.40
C LEU A 116 8.30 -9.66 8.99
N SER A 117 8.56 -9.65 7.69
CA SER A 117 9.91 -9.33 7.21
C SER A 117 10.25 -7.85 7.51
N PRO A 118 11.53 -7.48 7.55
CA PRO A 118 11.92 -6.07 7.73
C PRO A 118 11.28 -5.15 6.69
N VAL A 119 11.20 -5.58 5.42
CA VAL A 119 10.55 -4.81 4.35
C VAL A 119 9.06 -4.64 4.61
N ALA A 120 8.36 -5.74 4.96
CA ALA A 120 6.94 -5.73 5.28
C ALA A 120 6.61 -4.80 6.47
N ASN A 121 7.39 -4.89 7.55
CA ASN A 121 7.20 -4.03 8.72
C ASN A 121 7.45 -2.55 8.36
N THR A 122 8.48 -2.27 7.57
CA THR A 122 8.78 -0.91 7.13
C THR A 122 7.66 -0.34 6.26
N LEU A 123 7.09 -1.12 5.32
CA LEU A 123 5.94 -0.70 4.53
C LEU A 123 4.73 -0.36 5.39
N LEU A 124 4.37 -1.22 6.36
CA LEU A 124 3.28 -0.96 7.30
C LEU A 124 3.55 0.27 8.17
N SER A 125 4.78 0.45 8.65
CA SER A 125 5.19 1.66 9.36
C SER A 125 5.01 2.91 8.49
N GLY A 126 5.38 2.83 7.22
CA GLY A 126 5.29 3.92 6.25
C GLY A 126 3.85 4.40 6.03
N ILE A 127 2.87 3.48 5.93
CA ILE A 127 1.45 3.86 5.85
C ILE A 127 1.03 4.66 7.08
N VAL A 128 1.37 4.16 8.27
CA VAL A 128 0.95 4.80 9.52
C VAL A 128 1.65 6.16 9.70
N GLU A 129 2.96 6.25 9.42
CA GLU A 129 3.69 7.52 9.46
C GLU A 129 3.10 8.53 8.45
N CYS A 130 2.92 8.12 7.19
CA CYS A 130 2.34 8.96 6.15
C CYS A 130 0.94 9.44 6.53
N GLY A 131 0.09 8.54 7.02
CA GLY A 131 -1.26 8.89 7.43
C GLY A 131 -1.27 9.89 8.58
N LEU A 132 -0.47 9.67 9.64
CA LEU A 132 -0.37 10.60 10.77
C LEU A 132 0.17 11.98 10.36
N GLU A 133 1.06 12.05 9.36
CA GLU A 133 1.60 13.30 8.83
C GLU A 133 0.62 14.04 7.93
N SER A 134 -0.25 13.32 7.21
CA SER A 134 -1.20 13.89 6.23
C SER A 134 -2.65 13.97 6.70
N GLY A 135 -2.94 13.59 7.94
CA GLY A 135 -4.30 13.63 8.49
C GLY A 135 -5.20 12.48 8.03
N VAL A 136 -4.64 11.43 7.47
CA VAL A 136 -5.37 10.18 7.19
C VAL A 136 -5.43 9.34 8.46
N GLU A 137 -6.63 8.98 8.88
CA GLU A 137 -6.87 8.25 10.14
C GLU A 137 -7.36 6.82 9.91
N THR A 138 -7.88 6.55 8.73
CA THR A 138 -8.53 5.28 8.38
C THR A 138 -8.16 4.87 6.97
N ILE A 139 -7.87 3.59 6.80
CA ILE A 139 -7.65 2.99 5.48
C ILE A 139 -8.71 1.93 5.19
N ILE A 140 -9.17 1.90 3.94
CA ILE A 140 -9.99 0.83 3.38
C ILE A 140 -9.03 -0.22 2.80
N ILE A 141 -9.30 -1.49 3.06
CA ILE A 141 -8.45 -2.60 2.59
C ILE A 141 -9.32 -3.74 2.10
N GLN A 142 -9.00 -4.32 0.94
CA GLN A 142 -9.52 -5.61 0.50
C GLN A 142 -8.43 -6.65 0.67
N MET A 143 -8.67 -7.66 1.48
CA MET A 143 -7.64 -8.62 1.87
C MET A 143 -8.18 -10.01 2.18
N ASN A 144 -7.28 -10.99 2.19
CA ASN A 144 -7.62 -12.31 2.72
C ASN A 144 -7.94 -12.20 4.23
N PRO A 145 -9.04 -12.80 4.72
CA PRO A 145 -9.46 -12.73 6.12
C PRO A 145 -8.39 -13.15 7.14
N LEU A 146 -7.42 -13.97 6.75
CA LEU A 146 -6.31 -14.36 7.62
C LEU A 146 -5.45 -13.15 8.09
N TRP A 147 -5.49 -12.03 7.38
CA TRP A 147 -4.79 -10.81 7.78
C TRP A 147 -5.48 -10.02 8.89
N LEU A 148 -6.77 -10.28 9.16
CA LEU A 148 -7.52 -9.56 10.20
C LEU A 148 -6.82 -9.62 11.57
N LEU A 149 -6.47 -10.83 12.01
CA LEU A 149 -5.81 -11.01 13.30
C LEU A 149 -4.46 -10.28 13.35
N ARG A 150 -3.72 -10.27 12.25
CA ARG A 150 -2.43 -9.57 12.17
C ARG A 150 -2.61 -8.07 12.33
N LEU A 151 -3.57 -7.45 11.66
CA LEU A 151 -3.86 -6.02 11.83
C LEU A 151 -4.26 -5.68 13.27
N VAL A 152 -5.09 -6.51 13.91
CA VAL A 152 -5.46 -6.33 15.32
C VAL A 152 -4.23 -6.44 16.24
N GLN A 153 -3.33 -7.40 16.01
CA GLN A 153 -2.07 -7.54 16.76
C GLN A 153 -1.11 -6.36 16.57
N LEU A 154 -1.24 -5.66 15.45
CA LEU A 154 -0.50 -4.42 15.16
C LEU A 154 -1.19 -3.17 15.72
N HIS A 155 -2.26 -3.34 16.49
CA HIS A 155 -3.07 -2.29 17.09
C HIS A 155 -3.85 -1.40 16.10
N PHE A 156 -4.14 -1.91 14.89
CA PHE A 156 -5.18 -1.31 14.05
C PHE A 156 -6.56 -1.63 14.65
N ARG A 157 -7.47 -0.67 14.56
CA ARG A 157 -8.89 -0.89 14.87
C ARG A 157 -9.59 -1.28 13.57
N VAL A 158 -9.89 -2.55 13.43
CA VAL A 158 -10.42 -3.13 12.19
C VAL A 158 -11.93 -3.31 12.30
N MET A 159 -12.67 -2.85 11.27
CA MET A 159 -14.11 -3.01 11.14
C MET A 159 -14.41 -3.62 9.77
N PRO A 160 -14.96 -4.84 9.68
CA PRO A 160 -15.43 -5.41 8.43
C PRO A 160 -16.56 -4.57 7.81
N LEU A 161 -16.57 -4.44 6.49
CA LEU A 161 -17.58 -3.75 5.70
C LEU A 161 -18.63 -4.70 5.12
N GLY A 162 -18.40 -5.99 5.18
CA GLY A 162 -19.29 -7.06 4.75
C GLY A 162 -18.68 -8.42 5.05
N LEU A 163 -19.38 -9.47 4.62
CA LEU A 163 -18.90 -10.85 4.75
C LEU A 163 -17.81 -11.15 3.71
N PRO A 164 -16.88 -12.08 4.00
CA PRO A 164 -15.91 -12.54 3.00
C PRO A 164 -16.61 -13.12 1.77
N GLN A 165 -16.10 -12.78 0.59
CA GLN A 165 -16.58 -13.27 -0.70
C GLN A 165 -15.44 -13.77 -1.57
N GLN A 166 -15.75 -14.61 -2.56
CA GLN A 166 -14.77 -15.11 -3.52
C GLN A 166 -14.47 -14.04 -4.59
N VAL A 167 -13.22 -13.64 -4.67
CA VAL A 167 -12.72 -12.71 -5.69
C VAL A 167 -11.44 -13.30 -6.31
N GLY A 168 -11.45 -13.56 -7.60
CA GLY A 168 -10.27 -14.13 -8.29
C GLY A 168 -9.79 -15.48 -7.73
N GLY A 169 -10.71 -16.28 -7.13
CA GLY A 169 -10.38 -17.57 -6.52
C GLY A 169 -9.81 -17.52 -5.09
N GLU A 170 -9.77 -16.33 -4.49
CA GLU A 170 -9.36 -16.13 -3.09
C GLU A 170 -10.54 -15.62 -2.26
N ASP A 171 -10.57 -15.98 -0.95
CA ASP A 171 -11.48 -15.33 0.00
C ASP A 171 -11.01 -13.90 0.26
N VAL A 172 -11.88 -12.93 0.03
CA VAL A 172 -11.59 -11.51 0.23
C VAL A 172 -12.64 -10.87 1.11
N VAL A 173 -12.22 -10.08 2.08
CA VAL A 173 -13.07 -9.22 2.90
C VAL A 173 -12.62 -7.78 2.74
N ALA A 174 -13.59 -6.86 2.60
CA ALA A 174 -13.33 -5.43 2.71
C ALA A 174 -13.45 -5.00 4.17
N VAL A 175 -12.51 -4.18 4.62
CA VAL A 175 -12.49 -3.65 5.99
C VAL A 175 -12.09 -2.18 5.98
N THR A 176 -12.48 -1.46 7.03
CA THR A 176 -11.76 -0.26 7.45
C THR A 176 -10.78 -0.63 8.55
N ALA A 177 -9.61 0.00 8.54
CA ALA A 177 -8.60 -0.15 9.57
C ALA A 177 -8.11 1.24 9.99
N SER A 178 -8.51 1.68 11.18
CA SER A 178 -8.06 2.95 11.75
C SER A 178 -6.79 2.74 12.57
N PHE A 179 -5.92 3.73 12.58
CA PHE A 179 -4.64 3.69 13.26
C PHE A 179 -4.34 5.01 13.99
N ASP A 180 -3.41 4.95 14.90
CA ASP A 180 -2.94 6.08 15.67
C ASP A 180 -1.47 5.90 16.11
N ARG A 181 -0.98 6.75 17.01
CA ARG A 181 0.39 6.66 17.54
C ARG A 181 0.68 5.34 18.26
N ARG A 182 -0.33 4.62 18.77
CA ARG A 182 -0.14 3.30 19.41
C ARG A 182 0.15 2.25 18.37
N THR A 183 -0.50 2.33 17.21
CA THR A 183 -0.20 1.47 16.05
C THR A 183 1.24 1.68 15.59
N LEU A 184 1.68 2.94 15.45
CA LEU A 184 3.06 3.25 15.09
C LEU A 184 4.04 2.73 16.14
N ALA A 185 3.78 2.96 17.43
CA ALA A 185 4.65 2.47 18.50
C ALA A 185 4.78 0.94 18.48
N ARG A 186 3.70 0.21 18.18
CA ARG A 186 3.73 -1.25 18.05
C ARG A 186 4.60 -1.71 16.86
N LEU A 187 4.49 -1.05 15.72
CA LEU A 187 5.32 -1.34 14.54
C LEU A 187 6.81 -1.04 14.80
N GLN A 188 7.11 0.06 15.47
CA GLN A 188 8.46 0.43 15.90
C GLN A 188 9.06 -0.59 16.89
N GLU A 189 8.27 -1.06 17.86
CA GLU A 189 8.67 -2.12 18.79
C GLU A 189 9.05 -3.40 18.02
N MET A 190 8.21 -3.82 17.07
CA MET A 190 8.47 -5.01 16.26
C MET A 190 9.68 -4.86 15.33
N ARG A 191 9.95 -3.66 14.87
CA ARG A 191 11.12 -3.32 14.05
C ARG A 191 12.41 -3.22 14.88
N GLY A 192 12.28 -2.94 16.18
CA GLY A 192 13.40 -2.76 17.11
C GLY A 192 14.05 -1.37 17.04
N ASP A 193 13.44 -0.43 16.33
CA ASP A 193 13.89 0.97 16.25
C ASP A 193 12.70 1.94 16.16
N ARG A 194 12.97 3.22 16.43
CA ARG A 194 11.98 4.30 16.36
C ARG A 194 12.29 5.33 15.27
N GLN A 195 13.20 5.00 14.38
CA GLN A 195 13.55 5.90 13.29
C GLN A 195 12.37 6.05 12.34
N ARG A 196 12.23 7.25 11.79
CA ARG A 196 11.28 7.53 10.73
C ARG A 196 11.64 6.70 9.49
N VAL A 197 10.67 6.02 8.89
CA VAL A 197 10.90 5.18 7.72
C VAL A 197 10.69 5.92 6.41
N LEU A 198 9.95 7.03 6.41
CA LEU A 198 9.73 7.85 5.22
C LEU A 198 11.00 8.63 4.89
N ALA A 199 11.42 8.59 3.64
CA ALA A 199 12.50 9.43 3.13
C ALA A 199 12.06 10.91 3.16
N GLU A 200 13.03 11.81 3.33
CA GLU A 200 12.78 13.23 3.11
C GLU A 200 12.39 13.44 1.65
N PRO A 201 11.41 14.32 1.36
CA PRO A 201 11.05 14.64 -0.01
C PRO A 201 12.29 15.11 -0.78
N GLU A 202 12.57 14.50 -1.93
CA GLU A 202 13.62 15.01 -2.82
C GLU A 202 13.23 16.43 -3.25
N LYS A 203 14.06 17.39 -2.86
CA LYS A 203 13.91 18.77 -3.33
C LYS A 203 14.26 18.78 -4.81
N PRO A 204 13.45 19.43 -5.67
CA PRO A 204 13.84 19.59 -7.06
C PRO A 204 15.22 20.27 -7.11
N VAL A 205 16.17 19.60 -7.76
CA VAL A 205 17.49 20.16 -7.99
C VAL A 205 17.28 21.37 -8.92
N HIS A 206 17.29 22.57 -8.37
CA HIS A 206 17.44 23.78 -9.17
C HIS A 206 18.78 23.67 -9.91
N ARG A 207 18.77 23.18 -11.15
CA ARG A 207 19.89 23.41 -12.05
C ARG A 207 19.98 24.92 -12.21
N LEU A 208 20.94 25.52 -11.54
CA LEU A 208 21.36 26.86 -11.86
C LEU A 208 21.76 26.83 -13.34
N ALA A 209 20.93 27.48 -14.17
CA ALA A 209 21.25 27.71 -15.56
C ALA A 209 22.48 28.60 -15.57
N SER A 210 23.60 28.05 -16.02
CA SER A 210 24.83 28.75 -16.38
C SER A 210 24.70 29.31 -17.80
#